data_697ea6c546370f9473e159bd3d2e7888
#
_entry.id   697ea6c546370f9473e159bd3d2e7888
#
_cell.length_a   1.000
_cell.length_b   1.000
_cell.length_c   1.000
_cell.angle_alpha   90.00
_cell.angle_beta   90.00
_cell.angle_gamma   90.00
#
_symmetry.space_group_name_H-M   'P 1'
#
loop_
_entity.id
_entity.type
_entity.pdbx_description
1 polymer ?
#
loop_
_entity_poly.entity_id
_entity_poly.type
_entity_poly.pdbx_seq_one_letter_code
_entity_poly.pdbx_strand_id
1 'polypeptide(L)'
;MELRKDLVLVGVDYENDGKKAILTYLDEERKQIRTVNFNKQVYKDGKYVDDQNKSDKVDEWCSEYFKVAFTDLGTCIGQTNDIYCYERFNSLWEVEMIEKFSKDMKGQIFQSEVKEIVVDDYFIKIRYPIDGKTYESKMSFGIFMKDKGTWYQDPIKKDTQYRKFEEKFHVPVSEADRLVGHPLMVEVKSAFGTNYYGDIKAFPKGK
;
A
#
# COMPACT_ATOMS: atom_id res chain seq x y z
N MET A 1 14.62 -3.41 -0.20
CA MET A 1 14.08 -4.43 -1.13
C MET A 1 15.23 -5.02 -1.94
N GLU A 2 15.25 -6.30 -2.17
CA GLU A 2 16.21 -7.04 -2.98
C GLU A 2 15.45 -7.98 -3.93
N LEU A 3 15.82 -8.00 -5.21
CA LEU A 3 15.27 -8.95 -6.19
C LEU A 3 16.15 -10.20 -6.24
N ARG A 4 15.56 -11.37 -5.99
CA ARG A 4 16.16 -12.70 -6.16
C ARG A 4 15.54 -13.35 -7.37
N LYS A 5 16.37 -13.69 -8.36
CA LYS A 5 15.91 -14.24 -9.63
C LYS A 5 15.89 -15.75 -9.63
N ASP A 6 14.98 -16.30 -10.41
CA ASP A 6 14.91 -17.74 -10.76
C ASP A 6 14.89 -18.68 -9.54
N LEU A 7 14.23 -18.27 -8.43
CA LEU A 7 14.08 -19.15 -7.28
C LEU A 7 13.07 -20.26 -7.59
N VAL A 8 13.41 -21.51 -7.21
CA VAL A 8 12.57 -22.68 -7.47
C VAL A 8 11.49 -22.80 -6.40
N LEU A 9 10.23 -22.93 -6.82
CA LEU A 9 9.12 -23.28 -5.93
C LEU A 9 9.26 -24.74 -5.49
N VAL A 10 9.46 -24.99 -4.20
CA VAL A 10 9.70 -26.32 -3.65
C VAL A 10 8.57 -26.84 -2.79
N GLY A 11 7.60 -26.00 -2.42
CA GLY A 11 6.46 -26.42 -1.61
C GLY A 11 5.30 -25.43 -1.67
N VAL A 12 4.10 -25.95 -1.51
CA VAL A 12 2.86 -25.18 -1.36
C VAL A 12 2.05 -25.79 -0.22
N ASP A 13 1.84 -25.01 0.83
CA ASP A 13 1.04 -25.39 1.98
C ASP A 13 -0.22 -24.54 2.05
N TYR A 14 -1.34 -25.12 2.51
CA TYR A 14 -2.60 -24.40 2.69
C TYR A 14 -2.97 -24.29 4.17
N GLU A 15 -3.33 -23.11 4.60
CA GLU A 15 -3.80 -22.77 5.95
C GLU A 15 -5.20 -22.12 5.91
N ASN A 16 -5.80 -21.92 7.07
CA ASN A 16 -7.10 -21.27 7.24
C ASN A 16 -8.19 -21.91 6.37
N ASP A 17 -8.39 -23.20 6.51
CA ASP A 17 -9.36 -23.99 5.74
C ASP A 17 -9.20 -23.82 4.21
N GLY A 18 -7.94 -23.77 3.76
CA GLY A 18 -7.62 -23.64 2.35
C GLY A 18 -7.76 -22.22 1.79
N LYS A 19 -7.88 -21.19 2.64
CA LYS A 19 -8.03 -19.79 2.21
C LYS A 19 -6.71 -19.02 2.16
N LYS A 20 -5.65 -19.61 2.67
CA LYS A 20 -4.29 -19.05 2.58
C LYS A 20 -3.34 -20.10 2.02
N ALA A 21 -2.59 -19.76 0.99
CA ALA A 21 -1.50 -20.55 0.45
C ALA A 21 -0.15 -19.93 0.84
N ILE A 22 0.78 -20.78 1.26
CA ILE A 22 2.18 -20.43 1.55
C ILE A 22 3.03 -21.11 0.49
N LEU A 23 3.63 -20.32 -0.39
CA LEU A 23 4.53 -20.78 -1.43
C LEU A 23 5.95 -20.72 -0.89
N THR A 24 6.66 -21.83 -0.90
CA THR A 24 8.02 -21.96 -0.39
C THR A 24 9.01 -22.05 -1.55
N TYR A 25 9.92 -21.09 -1.62
CA TYR A 25 10.98 -20.99 -2.62
C TYR A 25 12.35 -21.28 -2.01
N LEU A 26 13.21 -21.93 -2.78
CA LEU A 26 14.57 -22.23 -2.38
C LEU A 26 15.55 -21.21 -2.99
N ASP A 27 16.27 -20.50 -2.15
CA ASP A 27 17.40 -19.64 -2.50
C ASP A 27 18.68 -20.42 -2.24
N GLU A 28 19.11 -21.22 -3.22
CA GLU A 28 20.27 -22.11 -3.07
C GLU A 28 21.58 -21.34 -2.87
N GLU A 29 21.71 -20.19 -3.51
CA GLU A 29 22.89 -19.34 -3.42
C GLU A 29 23.14 -18.88 -1.98
N ARG A 30 22.08 -18.50 -1.27
CA ARG A 30 22.15 -18.03 0.13
C ARG A 30 21.86 -19.12 1.15
N LYS A 31 21.48 -20.29 0.71
CA LYS A 31 21.01 -21.42 1.56
C LYS A 31 19.85 -20.98 2.46
N GLN A 32 18.86 -20.28 1.87
CA GLN A 32 17.71 -19.72 2.56
C GLN A 32 16.41 -20.16 1.91
N ILE A 33 15.36 -20.19 2.72
CA ILE A 33 13.99 -20.35 2.25
C ILE A 33 13.33 -18.98 2.17
N ARG A 34 12.58 -18.75 1.07
CA ARG A 34 11.74 -17.56 0.89
C ARG A 34 10.30 -17.99 0.79
N THR A 35 9.41 -17.38 1.57
CA THR A 35 7.98 -17.69 1.50
C THR A 35 7.20 -16.51 0.95
N VAL A 36 6.27 -16.80 0.03
CA VAL A 36 5.27 -15.85 -0.48
C VAL A 36 3.89 -16.32 -0.04
N ASN A 37 3.08 -15.42 0.50
CA ASN A 37 1.77 -15.76 1.04
C ASN A 37 0.65 -15.18 0.17
N PHE A 38 -0.26 -16.03 -0.27
CA PHE A 38 -1.52 -15.67 -0.90
C PHE A 38 -2.66 -15.92 0.09
N ASN A 39 -3.35 -14.86 0.50
CA ASN A 39 -4.42 -14.97 1.48
C ASN A 39 -5.70 -14.31 0.96
N LYS A 40 -6.75 -15.09 0.81
CA LYS A 40 -8.09 -14.66 0.38
C LYS A 40 -8.87 -13.91 1.45
N GLN A 41 -8.36 -13.88 2.68
CA GLN A 41 -8.99 -13.24 3.82
C GLN A 41 -8.29 -11.93 4.17
N VAL A 42 -9.02 -10.99 4.76
CA VAL A 42 -8.50 -9.79 5.40
C VAL A 42 -8.43 -9.97 6.91
N TYR A 43 -7.41 -9.36 7.54
CA TYR A 43 -7.32 -9.34 9.00
C TYR A 43 -8.11 -8.15 9.54
N LYS A 44 -9.17 -8.43 10.30
CA LYS A 44 -10.06 -7.42 10.88
C LYS A 44 -10.44 -7.81 12.30
N ASP A 45 -10.33 -6.85 13.24
CA ASP A 45 -10.73 -7.01 14.65
C ASP A 45 -10.13 -8.26 15.33
N GLY A 46 -8.83 -8.50 15.10
CA GLY A 46 -8.10 -9.61 15.74
C GLY A 46 -8.28 -10.97 15.07
N LYS A 47 -9.01 -11.08 13.98
CA LYS A 47 -9.26 -12.35 13.26
C LYS A 47 -9.23 -12.18 11.74
N TYR A 48 -9.02 -13.29 11.04
CA TYR A 48 -9.21 -13.35 9.60
C TYR A 48 -10.70 -13.51 9.26
N VAL A 49 -11.16 -12.70 8.32
CA VAL A 49 -12.53 -12.74 7.80
C VAL A 49 -12.51 -12.84 6.28
N ASP A 50 -13.50 -13.49 5.73
CA ASP A 50 -13.64 -13.62 4.27
C ASP A 50 -13.92 -12.26 3.63
N ASP A 51 -13.27 -12.00 2.50
CA ASP A 51 -13.42 -10.79 1.71
C ASP A 51 -13.42 -11.15 0.23
N GLN A 52 -14.53 -10.90 -0.45
CA GLN A 52 -14.70 -11.31 -1.85
C GLN A 52 -13.71 -10.59 -2.76
N ASN A 53 -13.52 -9.28 -2.59
CA ASN A 53 -12.58 -8.51 -3.42
C ASN A 53 -11.15 -9.01 -3.26
N LYS A 54 -10.77 -9.40 -2.05
CA LYS A 54 -9.47 -9.98 -1.76
C LYS A 54 -9.32 -11.36 -2.40
N SER A 55 -10.38 -12.19 -2.31
CA SER A 55 -10.42 -13.51 -2.94
C SER A 55 -10.25 -13.41 -4.45
N ASP A 56 -11.02 -12.54 -5.10
CA ASP A 56 -10.97 -12.35 -6.56
C ASP A 56 -9.58 -11.90 -7.03
N LYS A 57 -8.94 -10.98 -6.30
CA LYS A 57 -7.56 -10.55 -6.58
C LYS A 57 -6.55 -11.68 -6.45
N VAL A 58 -6.69 -12.55 -5.44
CA VAL A 58 -5.79 -13.71 -5.28
C VAL A 58 -5.98 -14.69 -6.42
N ASP A 59 -7.20 -14.93 -6.86
CA ASP A 59 -7.47 -15.80 -8.01
C ASP A 59 -6.91 -15.22 -9.31
N GLU A 60 -7.02 -13.90 -9.50
CA GLU A 60 -6.39 -13.17 -10.61
C GLU A 60 -4.86 -13.34 -10.60
N TRP A 61 -4.19 -13.16 -9.46
CA TRP A 61 -2.75 -13.35 -9.33
C TRP A 61 -2.33 -14.80 -9.61
N CYS A 62 -3.09 -15.81 -9.13
CA CYS A 62 -2.80 -17.22 -9.46
C CYS A 62 -2.88 -17.47 -10.97
N SER A 63 -3.89 -16.93 -11.63
CA SER A 63 -4.04 -17.01 -13.07
C SER A 63 -2.91 -16.29 -13.82
N GLU A 64 -2.49 -15.13 -13.35
CA GLU A 64 -1.45 -14.31 -13.97
C GLU A 64 -0.06 -14.95 -13.85
N TYR A 65 0.34 -15.34 -12.62
CA TYR A 65 1.70 -15.81 -12.32
C TYR A 65 1.89 -17.32 -12.53
N PHE A 66 0.86 -18.12 -12.32
CA PHE A 66 0.96 -19.58 -12.32
C PHE A 66 0.12 -20.25 -13.40
N LYS A 67 -0.85 -19.55 -14.01
CA LYS A 67 -1.78 -20.11 -15.02
C LYS A 67 -2.65 -21.25 -14.49
N VAL A 68 -2.86 -21.32 -13.18
CA VAL A 68 -3.69 -22.32 -12.51
C VAL A 68 -4.65 -21.67 -11.50
N ALA A 69 -5.64 -22.42 -11.05
CA ALA A 69 -6.49 -21.97 -9.94
C ALA A 69 -5.73 -21.95 -8.62
N PHE A 70 -6.17 -21.17 -7.66
CA PHE A 70 -5.58 -21.07 -6.33
C PHE A 70 -5.42 -22.45 -5.65
N THR A 71 -6.39 -23.35 -5.81
CA THR A 71 -6.37 -24.71 -5.25
C THR A 71 -5.33 -25.63 -5.90
N ASP A 72 -4.85 -25.27 -7.07
CA ASP A 72 -3.98 -26.09 -7.89
C ASP A 72 -2.52 -25.62 -7.90
N LEU A 73 -2.17 -24.64 -7.05
CA LEU A 73 -0.82 -24.09 -6.94
C LEU A 73 0.24 -25.16 -6.66
N GLY A 74 -0.13 -26.27 -5.99
CA GLY A 74 0.76 -27.41 -5.76
C GLY A 74 1.29 -28.06 -7.04
N THR A 75 0.58 -27.93 -8.16
CA THR A 75 1.02 -28.44 -9.47
C THR A 75 2.16 -27.63 -10.08
N CYS A 76 2.43 -26.43 -9.51
CA CYS A 76 3.48 -25.53 -9.97
C CYS A 76 4.83 -25.77 -9.27
N ILE A 77 4.93 -26.74 -8.36
CA ILE A 77 6.20 -27.10 -7.72
C ILE A 77 7.22 -27.47 -8.80
N GLY A 78 8.42 -26.90 -8.70
CA GLY A 78 9.49 -27.00 -9.70
C GLY A 78 9.55 -25.82 -10.68
N GLN A 79 8.53 -24.95 -10.72
CA GLN A 79 8.61 -23.69 -11.49
C GLN A 79 9.57 -22.70 -10.84
N THR A 80 10.15 -21.82 -11.63
CA THR A 80 11.01 -20.73 -11.17
C THR A 80 10.27 -19.41 -11.23
N ASN A 81 10.49 -18.55 -10.23
CA ASN A 81 9.96 -17.20 -10.19
C ASN A 81 10.99 -16.21 -9.62
N ASP A 82 10.90 -14.98 -10.06
CA ASP A 82 11.61 -13.87 -9.45
C ASP A 82 10.90 -13.45 -8.15
N ILE A 83 11.67 -13.31 -7.06
CA ILE A 83 11.13 -12.98 -5.74
C ILE A 83 11.69 -11.65 -5.25
N TYR A 84 10.81 -10.69 -5.01
CA TYR A 84 11.11 -9.42 -4.36
C TYR A 84 11.14 -9.63 -2.84
N CYS A 85 12.32 -9.56 -2.25
CA CYS A 85 12.55 -9.77 -0.82
C CYS A 85 12.55 -8.43 -0.09
N TYR A 86 11.59 -8.25 0.81
CA TYR A 86 11.47 -7.12 1.73
C TYR A 86 11.91 -7.54 3.13
N GLU A 87 12.09 -6.60 4.04
CA GLU A 87 12.51 -6.87 5.41
C GLU A 87 11.53 -7.80 6.17
N ARG A 88 10.22 -7.71 5.88
CA ARG A 88 9.17 -8.40 6.63
C ARG A 88 8.35 -9.40 5.82
N PHE A 89 8.48 -9.40 4.50
CA PHE A 89 7.73 -10.28 3.61
C PHE A 89 8.44 -10.44 2.26
N ASN A 90 7.98 -11.39 1.45
CA ASN A 90 8.40 -11.52 0.07
C ASN A 90 7.18 -11.44 -0.85
N SER A 91 7.40 -11.07 -2.11
CA SER A 91 6.38 -10.92 -3.14
C SER A 91 6.88 -11.41 -4.50
N LEU A 92 5.95 -11.81 -5.38
CA LEU A 92 6.23 -12.12 -6.79
C LEU A 92 6.32 -10.87 -7.67
N TRP A 93 5.93 -9.73 -7.14
CA TRP A 93 5.98 -8.41 -7.81
C TRP A 93 6.58 -7.35 -6.89
N GLU A 94 7.01 -6.28 -7.50
CA GLU A 94 7.48 -5.14 -6.73
C GLU A 94 6.32 -4.47 -6.01
N VAL A 95 6.41 -4.37 -4.68
CA VAL A 95 5.44 -3.69 -3.83
C VAL A 95 5.98 -2.33 -3.44
N GLU A 96 5.28 -1.29 -3.82
CA GLU A 96 5.61 0.05 -3.37
C GLU A 96 5.35 0.21 -1.87
N MET A 97 6.43 0.48 -1.13
CA MET A 97 6.34 0.70 0.31
C MET A 97 6.07 2.17 0.61
N ILE A 98 5.01 2.43 1.37
CA ILE A 98 4.74 3.77 1.90
C ILE A 98 5.51 3.93 3.22
N GLU A 99 6.49 4.82 3.21
CA GLU A 99 7.33 5.12 4.36
C GLU A 99 6.60 6.01 5.36
N LYS A 100 7.00 5.89 6.62
CA LYS A 100 6.52 6.76 7.71
C LYS A 100 7.55 7.84 7.99
N PHE A 101 7.06 9.05 8.22
CA PHE A 101 7.93 10.12 8.70
C PHE A 101 8.48 9.79 10.09
N SER A 102 9.75 10.08 10.30
CA SER A 102 10.45 9.86 11.56
C SER A 102 10.58 11.16 12.36
N LYS A 103 11.02 11.03 13.62
CA LYS A 103 11.18 12.16 14.54
C LYS A 103 12.21 13.18 14.04
N ASP A 104 13.29 12.72 13.47
CA ASP A 104 14.41 13.53 12.94
C ASP A 104 14.01 14.34 11.70
N MET A 105 12.96 13.96 11.00
CA MET A 105 12.42 14.74 9.87
C MET A 105 11.50 15.89 10.32
N LYS A 106 11.11 15.95 11.60
CA LYS A 106 10.19 16.97 12.11
C LYS A 106 10.70 18.39 11.85
N GLY A 107 9.85 19.22 11.26
CA GLY A 107 10.15 20.64 10.93
C GLY A 107 10.93 20.80 9.61
N GLN A 108 11.38 19.73 8.99
CA GLN A 108 12.01 19.79 7.68
C GLN A 108 10.96 20.03 6.59
N ILE A 109 11.38 20.72 5.53
CA ILE A 109 10.59 20.97 4.34
C ILE A 109 11.27 20.30 3.16
N PHE A 110 10.53 19.43 2.48
CA PHE A 110 11.00 18.70 1.31
C PHE A 110 10.31 19.24 0.05
N GLN A 111 11.08 19.40 -1.02
CA GLN A 111 10.56 19.57 -2.36
C GLN A 111 10.37 18.20 -2.99
N SER A 112 9.25 18.01 -3.65
CA SER A 112 8.89 16.76 -4.30
C SER A 112 7.92 17.03 -5.46
N GLU A 113 7.36 15.97 -6.01
CA GLU A 113 6.29 16.01 -7.00
C GLU A 113 5.20 15.00 -6.65
N VAL A 114 4.00 15.24 -7.10
CA VAL A 114 2.90 14.30 -6.94
C VAL A 114 3.18 13.05 -7.77
N LYS A 115 3.32 11.90 -7.13
CA LYS A 115 3.48 10.60 -7.79
C LYS A 115 2.12 9.98 -8.11
N GLU A 116 1.21 10.01 -7.13
CA GLU A 116 -0.10 9.39 -7.23
C GLU A 116 -1.07 10.06 -6.27
N ILE A 117 -2.34 10.13 -6.65
CA ILE A 117 -3.43 10.51 -5.75
C ILE A 117 -4.47 9.38 -5.73
N VAL A 118 -4.74 8.85 -4.54
CA VAL A 118 -5.73 7.80 -4.32
C VAL A 118 -6.87 8.35 -3.48
N VAL A 119 -8.08 8.31 -4.01
CA VAL A 119 -9.30 8.69 -3.28
C VAL A 119 -10.07 7.43 -2.95
N ASP A 120 -10.23 7.14 -1.66
CA ASP A 120 -11.05 6.04 -1.19
C ASP A 120 -12.28 6.54 -0.40
N ASP A 121 -12.99 5.64 0.24
CA ASP A 121 -14.22 5.96 0.98
C ASP A 121 -14.01 6.90 2.17
N TYR A 122 -12.75 7.07 2.65
CA TYR A 122 -12.44 7.76 3.91
C TYR A 122 -11.32 8.79 3.81
N PHE A 123 -10.51 8.77 2.72
CA PHE A 123 -9.31 9.57 2.58
C PHE A 123 -9.09 10.05 1.16
N ILE A 124 -8.47 11.24 1.05
CA ILE A 124 -7.68 11.61 -0.13
C ILE A 124 -6.22 11.38 0.28
N LYS A 125 -5.52 10.51 -0.42
CA LYS A 125 -4.12 10.14 -0.17
C LYS A 125 -3.28 10.70 -1.29
N ILE A 126 -2.28 11.48 -0.95
CA ILE A 126 -1.35 12.09 -1.91
C ILE A 126 0.01 11.47 -1.65
N ARG A 127 0.54 10.75 -2.65
CA ARG A 127 1.83 10.06 -2.59
C ARG A 127 2.89 10.84 -3.36
N TYR A 128 4.08 10.86 -2.83
CA TYR A 128 5.21 11.60 -3.38
C TYR A 128 6.54 10.98 -2.93
N PRO A 129 7.61 11.06 -3.77
CA PRO A 129 8.93 10.57 -3.40
C PRO A 129 9.69 11.60 -2.54
N ILE A 130 10.45 11.14 -1.55
CA ILE A 130 11.50 11.89 -0.86
C ILE A 130 12.70 10.94 -0.73
N ASP A 131 13.85 11.34 -1.25
CA ASP A 131 15.09 10.56 -1.23
C ASP A 131 14.91 9.11 -1.73
N GLY A 132 14.17 8.94 -2.83
CA GLY A 132 13.90 7.65 -3.47
C GLY A 132 12.91 6.75 -2.72
N LYS A 133 12.28 7.23 -1.64
CA LYS A 133 11.25 6.53 -0.88
C LYS A 133 9.89 7.21 -1.06
N THR A 134 8.82 6.45 -1.11
CA THR A 134 7.47 7.00 -1.25
C THR A 134 6.84 7.27 0.11
N TYR A 135 6.36 8.48 0.28
CA TYR A 135 5.61 8.95 1.45
C TYR A 135 4.18 9.29 1.07
N GLU A 136 3.30 9.37 2.06
CA GLU A 136 1.89 9.65 1.86
C GLU A 136 1.38 10.70 2.84
N SER A 137 0.69 11.71 2.33
CA SER A 137 -0.12 12.65 3.11
C SER A 137 -1.60 12.33 2.95
N LYS A 138 -2.37 12.41 4.04
CA LYS A 138 -3.79 12.06 4.07
C LYS A 138 -4.67 13.24 4.45
N MET A 139 -5.72 13.46 3.68
CA MET A 139 -6.85 14.32 4.06
C MET A 139 -8.01 13.40 4.45
N SER A 140 -8.25 13.26 5.76
CA SER A 140 -9.23 12.32 6.30
C SER A 140 -10.63 12.93 6.38
N PHE A 141 -11.62 12.21 5.88
CA PHE A 141 -13.04 12.48 6.09
C PHE A 141 -13.80 11.26 6.65
N GLY A 142 -13.09 10.19 6.94
CA GLY A 142 -13.59 9.06 7.72
C GLY A 142 -13.41 9.26 9.21
N ILE A 143 -14.27 8.61 9.99
CA ILE A 143 -14.21 8.51 11.45
C ILE A 143 -14.14 7.03 11.82
N PHE A 144 -13.10 6.64 12.55
CA PHE A 144 -13.00 5.27 13.09
C PHE A 144 -13.79 5.16 14.37
N MET A 145 -14.82 4.32 14.36
CA MET A 145 -15.63 4.02 15.55
C MET A 145 -15.03 2.82 16.28
N LYS A 146 -14.36 3.10 17.41
CA LYS A 146 -13.62 2.06 18.17
C LYS A 146 -14.53 0.94 18.69
N ASP A 147 -15.73 1.27 19.11
CA ASP A 147 -16.74 0.34 19.61
C ASP A 147 -17.28 -0.62 18.54
N LYS A 148 -17.19 -0.22 17.28
CA LYS A 148 -17.63 -1.01 16.11
C LYS A 148 -16.49 -1.58 15.30
N GLY A 149 -15.23 -1.17 15.59
CA GLY A 149 -14.03 -1.62 14.88
C GLY A 149 -13.99 -1.25 13.39
N THR A 150 -14.76 -0.24 12.95
CA THR A 150 -14.89 0.09 11.53
C THR A 150 -14.91 1.60 11.27
N TRP A 151 -14.68 1.97 10.02
CA TRP A 151 -14.71 3.35 9.54
C TRP A 151 -16.09 3.73 9.05
N TYR A 152 -16.48 4.97 9.29
CA TYR A 152 -17.67 5.60 8.74
C TYR A 152 -17.29 6.87 8.01
N GLN A 153 -17.91 7.13 6.87
CA GLN A 153 -17.75 8.39 6.15
C GLN A 153 -18.57 9.48 6.84
N ASP A 154 -17.97 10.65 7.03
CA ASP A 154 -18.64 11.87 7.46
C ASP A 154 -18.86 12.76 6.23
N PRO A 155 -20.09 12.93 5.72
CA PRO A 155 -20.36 13.68 4.51
C PRO A 155 -19.97 15.17 4.64
N ILE A 156 -20.20 15.78 5.80
CA ILE A 156 -19.86 17.21 6.03
C ILE A 156 -18.34 17.39 6.03
N LYS A 157 -17.64 16.46 6.66
CA LYS A 157 -16.18 16.47 6.67
C LYS A 157 -15.62 16.17 5.28
N LYS A 158 -16.27 15.31 4.50
CA LYS A 158 -15.89 15.04 3.10
C LYS A 158 -15.95 16.30 2.26
N ASP A 159 -17.08 17.01 2.26
CA ASP A 159 -17.25 18.27 1.53
C ASP A 159 -16.19 19.31 1.95
N THR A 160 -15.92 19.38 3.26
CA THR A 160 -14.89 20.27 3.80
C THR A 160 -13.50 19.90 3.29
N GLN A 161 -13.13 18.61 3.25
CA GLN A 161 -11.81 18.18 2.76
C GLN A 161 -11.69 18.33 1.24
N TYR A 162 -12.77 18.10 0.50
CA TYR A 162 -12.80 18.29 -0.96
C TYR A 162 -12.58 19.77 -1.31
N ARG A 163 -13.28 20.67 -0.63
CA ARG A 163 -13.07 22.11 -0.80
C ARG A 163 -11.63 22.53 -0.44
N LYS A 164 -11.08 22.05 0.68
CA LYS A 164 -9.69 22.35 1.07
C LYS A 164 -8.68 21.80 0.04
N PHE A 165 -8.96 20.66 -0.57
CA PHE A 165 -8.15 20.11 -1.64
C PHE A 165 -8.17 21.06 -2.85
N GLU A 166 -9.35 21.45 -3.30
CA GLU A 166 -9.53 22.36 -4.43
C GLU A 166 -8.92 23.76 -4.17
N GLU A 167 -9.10 24.31 -2.97
CA GLU A 167 -8.44 25.56 -2.55
C GLU A 167 -6.92 25.46 -2.58
N LYS A 168 -6.36 24.30 -2.21
CA LYS A 168 -4.92 24.06 -2.15
C LYS A 168 -4.29 23.80 -3.52
N PHE A 169 -4.94 23.01 -4.35
CA PHE A 169 -4.38 22.51 -5.60
C PHE A 169 -4.99 23.16 -6.84
N HIS A 170 -6.05 23.96 -6.70
CA HIS A 170 -6.80 24.60 -7.79
C HIS A 170 -7.37 23.61 -8.83
N VAL A 171 -7.59 22.36 -8.40
CA VAL A 171 -8.15 21.27 -9.19
C VAL A 171 -9.19 20.54 -8.32
N PRO A 172 -10.39 20.23 -8.82
CA PRO A 172 -11.36 19.45 -8.06
C PRO A 172 -10.87 18.02 -7.85
N VAL A 173 -11.32 17.37 -6.76
CA VAL A 173 -10.90 16.00 -6.42
C VAL A 173 -11.21 15.00 -7.55
N SER A 174 -12.29 15.23 -8.32
CA SER A 174 -12.65 14.41 -9.49
C SER A 174 -11.62 14.44 -10.62
N GLU A 175 -10.75 15.43 -10.63
CA GLU A 175 -9.70 15.62 -11.63
C GLU A 175 -8.30 15.53 -11.00
N ALA A 176 -8.18 14.95 -9.81
CA ALA A 176 -6.94 14.91 -9.03
C ALA A 176 -5.75 14.29 -9.78
N ASP A 177 -6.01 13.35 -10.68
CA ASP A 177 -4.97 12.70 -11.51
C ASP A 177 -4.18 13.70 -12.37
N ARG A 178 -4.77 14.87 -12.69
CA ARG A 178 -4.07 15.94 -13.42
C ARG A 178 -2.90 16.54 -12.64
N LEU A 179 -2.84 16.30 -11.33
CA LEU A 179 -1.74 16.77 -10.49
C LEU A 179 -0.52 15.86 -10.49
N VAL A 180 -0.59 14.68 -11.09
CA VAL A 180 0.57 13.78 -11.20
C VAL A 180 1.70 14.47 -11.96
N GLY A 181 2.92 14.45 -11.38
CA GLY A 181 4.08 15.16 -11.87
C GLY A 181 4.15 16.65 -11.48
N HIS A 182 3.12 17.21 -10.81
CA HIS A 182 3.19 18.60 -10.35
C HIS A 182 4.09 18.73 -9.11
N PRO A 183 4.92 19.80 -9.04
CA PRO A 183 5.79 20.03 -7.90
C PRO A 183 4.98 20.31 -6.65
N LEU A 184 5.46 19.84 -5.50
CA LEU A 184 4.87 20.15 -4.18
C LEU A 184 5.95 20.36 -3.12
N MET A 185 5.56 21.03 -2.03
CA MET A 185 6.37 21.15 -0.84
C MET A 185 5.67 20.48 0.33
N VAL A 186 6.42 19.70 1.11
CA VAL A 186 5.92 18.95 2.26
C VAL A 186 6.69 19.37 3.50
N GLU A 187 5.99 19.91 4.49
CA GLU A 187 6.56 20.14 5.82
C GLU A 187 6.20 18.97 6.74
N VAL A 188 7.19 18.38 7.38
CA VAL A 188 6.94 17.30 8.35
C VAL A 188 6.52 17.88 9.69
N LYS A 189 5.30 17.57 10.11
CA LYS A 189 4.70 17.98 11.38
C LYS A 189 4.50 16.81 12.31
N SER A 190 4.20 17.09 13.57
CA SER A 190 3.81 16.08 14.55
C SER A 190 2.44 16.37 15.16
N ALA A 191 1.66 15.31 15.37
CA ALA A 191 0.44 15.33 16.17
C ALA A 191 0.60 14.43 17.38
N PHE A 192 0.07 14.85 18.53
CA PHE A 192 0.11 14.09 19.79
C PHE A 192 1.53 13.62 20.21
N GLY A 193 2.56 14.36 19.79
CA GLY A 193 3.96 14.15 20.18
C GLY A 193 4.69 12.99 19.50
N THR A 194 4.00 12.01 18.98
CA THR A 194 4.60 10.77 18.43
C THR A 194 4.17 10.42 17.02
N ASN A 195 3.15 11.04 16.48
CA ASN A 195 2.69 10.79 15.13
C ASN A 195 3.21 11.87 14.18
N TYR A 196 4.12 11.49 13.26
CA TYR A 196 4.71 12.39 12.27
C TYR A 196 3.98 12.23 10.94
N TYR A 197 3.69 13.36 10.28
CA TYR A 197 2.96 13.40 9.01
C TYR A 197 3.44 14.54 8.12
N GLY A 198 3.25 14.38 6.81
CA GLY A 198 3.54 15.42 5.83
C GLY A 198 2.35 16.38 5.68
N ASP A 199 2.60 17.66 5.91
CA ASP A 199 1.67 18.75 5.62
C ASP A 199 2.05 19.39 4.28
N ILE A 200 1.25 19.12 3.25
CA ILE A 200 1.48 19.69 1.93
C ILE A 200 1.15 21.18 1.95
N LYS A 201 2.11 22.00 1.55
CA LYS A 201 1.92 23.44 1.40
C LYS A 201 1.14 23.76 0.14
N ALA A 202 0.33 24.81 0.21
CA ALA A 202 -0.34 25.32 -0.99
C ALA A 202 0.69 25.75 -2.04
N PHE A 203 0.37 25.54 -3.31
CA PHE A 203 1.18 26.09 -4.39
C PHE A 203 1.15 27.61 -4.32
N PRO A 204 2.27 28.31 -4.53
CA PRO A 204 2.25 29.74 -4.68
C PRO A 204 1.31 30.07 -5.85
N LYS A 205 0.36 30.98 -5.63
CA LYS A 205 -0.43 31.51 -6.75
C LYS A 205 0.56 32.13 -7.73
N GLY A 206 0.60 31.64 -8.94
CA GLY A 206 1.38 32.27 -10.01
C GLY A 206 0.99 33.74 -10.09
N LYS A 207 2.01 34.63 -10.13
CA LYS A 207 1.81 36.04 -10.38
C LYS A 207 1.38 36.26 -11.81
#